data_f9cc3716d0f9880427034ead9116d3c3
#
_entry.id   f9cc3716d0f9880427034ead9116d3c3
#
_cell.length_a   1.000
_cell.length_b   1.000
_cell.length_c   1.000
_cell.angle_alpha   90.00
_cell.angle_beta   90.00
_cell.angle_gamma   90.00
#
_symmetry.space_group_name_H-M   'P 1'
#
loop_
_entity.id
_entity.type
_entity.pdbx_description
1 polymer ?
#
loop_
_entity_poly.entity_id
_entity_poly.type
_entity_poly.pdbx_seq_one_letter_code
_entity_poly.pdbx_strand_id
1 'polypeptide(L)'
;MRIFIQSPNINSPHGGIRVINEWANRLQDLGHRVVLYNQAGALRCTLQEIKCKIVNTTNLINRSDVLIVTSPHGAFLLDKDVPKKFVFLQMLEHLFNPTNAKFFNNAIALYKTHHPIISISQWNIRVLQHQFHRTAPIYYVGNGINLNDFPISYKAKDYKTILLESPEPTNYTKDTEKIAIQVAKILKERGYIIKGFGLKEPKDKIFDEFVLKPDLKTMNRLYEEATLLIKATKYDARSTAPLEAGTKGPVTIRAITEGDDDLNETNSFKVGYSVDKLYDATMFALSNQNELNKRANTIRSYVQIHTWDYWINKINEILCQES
;
A
#
# COMPACT_ATOMS: atom_id res chain seq x y z
N MET A 1 16.27 -4.62 -20.97
CA MET A 1 16.80 -5.63 -20.02
C MET A 1 15.82 -6.79 -19.89
N ARG A 2 16.30 -7.95 -19.44
CA ARG A 2 15.45 -9.07 -19.00
C ARG A 2 15.33 -8.98 -17.48
N ILE A 3 14.11 -8.76 -16.98
CA ILE A 3 13.84 -8.53 -15.56
C ILE A 3 13.03 -9.70 -15.02
N PHE A 4 13.51 -10.32 -13.95
CA PHE A 4 12.82 -11.39 -13.25
C PHE A 4 12.28 -10.86 -11.92
N ILE A 5 10.96 -10.83 -11.77
CA ILE A 5 10.28 -10.32 -10.57
C ILE A 5 9.65 -11.50 -9.83
N GLN A 6 10.00 -11.70 -8.58
CA GLN A 6 9.35 -12.68 -7.72
C GLN A 6 8.05 -12.10 -7.16
N SER A 7 6.96 -12.88 -7.17
CA SER A 7 5.71 -12.59 -6.50
C SER A 7 5.26 -13.78 -5.65
N PRO A 8 4.86 -13.57 -4.39
CA PRO A 8 4.35 -14.65 -3.56
C PRO A 8 3.08 -15.29 -4.12
N ASN A 9 2.13 -14.48 -4.57
CA ASN A 9 0.88 -14.93 -5.16
C ASN A 9 0.21 -13.82 -5.98
N ILE A 10 0.30 -13.88 -7.30
CA ILE A 10 -0.28 -12.86 -8.22
C ILE A 10 -1.80 -12.70 -8.11
N ASN A 11 -2.50 -13.66 -7.53
CA ASN A 11 -3.96 -13.67 -7.35
C ASN A 11 -4.38 -13.26 -5.93
N SER A 12 -3.47 -12.78 -5.10
CA SER A 12 -3.82 -12.24 -3.79
C SER A 12 -4.45 -10.84 -3.95
N PRO A 13 -5.58 -10.55 -3.31
CA PRO A 13 -6.26 -9.25 -3.41
C PRO A 13 -5.56 -8.14 -2.60
N HIS A 14 -4.42 -8.42 -1.99
CA HIS A 14 -3.70 -7.45 -1.17
C HIS A 14 -3.04 -6.36 -2.02
N GLY A 15 -3.07 -5.12 -1.56
CA GLY A 15 -2.52 -3.97 -2.26
C GLY A 15 -1.05 -4.13 -2.69
N GLY A 16 -0.22 -4.76 -1.85
CA GLY A 16 1.18 -5.03 -2.19
C GLY A 16 1.37 -5.94 -3.41
N ILE A 17 0.48 -6.88 -3.66
CA ILE A 17 0.51 -7.73 -4.86
C ILE A 17 0.09 -6.92 -6.09
N ARG A 18 -0.91 -6.06 -5.98
CA ARG A 18 -1.27 -5.13 -7.06
C ARG A 18 -0.08 -4.27 -7.48
N VAL A 19 0.69 -3.78 -6.51
CA VAL A 19 1.91 -2.99 -6.78
C VAL A 19 2.95 -3.80 -7.56
N ILE A 20 3.21 -5.06 -7.20
CA ILE A 20 4.14 -5.94 -7.92
C ILE A 20 3.66 -6.16 -9.36
N ASN A 21 2.37 -6.42 -9.54
CA ASN A 21 1.76 -6.64 -10.84
C ASN A 21 1.83 -5.36 -11.71
N GLU A 22 1.59 -4.18 -11.12
CA GLU A 22 1.75 -2.89 -11.80
C GLU A 22 3.19 -2.65 -12.25
N TRP A 23 4.18 -2.95 -11.41
CA TRP A 23 5.58 -2.86 -11.80
C TRP A 23 5.88 -3.77 -13.00
N ALA A 24 5.42 -5.02 -12.96
CA ALA A 24 5.65 -5.96 -14.05
C ALA A 24 5.07 -5.47 -15.37
N ASN A 25 3.84 -4.97 -15.36
CA ASN A 25 3.16 -4.44 -16.56
C ASN A 25 3.88 -3.21 -17.12
N ARG A 26 4.19 -2.25 -16.26
CA ARG A 26 4.77 -0.97 -16.68
C ARG A 26 6.22 -1.08 -17.13
N LEU A 27 7.00 -1.93 -16.48
CA LEU A 27 8.35 -2.24 -16.97
C LEU A 27 8.30 -2.96 -18.34
N GLN A 28 7.29 -3.82 -18.56
CA GLN A 28 7.04 -4.42 -19.87
C GLN A 28 6.67 -3.35 -20.91
N ASP A 29 5.82 -2.39 -20.56
CA ASP A 29 5.43 -1.26 -21.43
C ASP A 29 6.62 -0.34 -21.76
N LEU A 30 7.61 -0.20 -20.88
CA LEU A 30 8.87 0.49 -21.12
C LEU A 30 9.86 -0.30 -22.03
N GLY A 31 9.44 -1.45 -22.57
CA GLY A 31 10.24 -2.25 -23.50
C GLY A 31 11.18 -3.25 -22.85
N HIS A 32 11.11 -3.47 -21.55
CA HIS A 32 11.84 -4.56 -20.91
C HIS A 32 11.18 -5.91 -21.18
N ARG A 33 11.96 -7.00 -21.13
CA ARG A 33 11.42 -8.36 -21.15
C ARG A 33 11.20 -8.83 -19.72
N VAL A 34 9.98 -8.68 -19.22
CA VAL A 34 9.66 -9.01 -17.83
C VAL A 34 9.16 -10.44 -17.72
N VAL A 35 9.65 -11.16 -16.70
CA VAL A 35 9.15 -12.46 -16.27
C VAL A 35 8.68 -12.33 -14.83
N LEU A 36 7.40 -12.60 -14.59
CA LEU A 36 6.79 -12.60 -13.26
C LEU A 36 6.74 -14.04 -12.72
N TYR A 37 7.58 -14.34 -11.74
CA TYR A 37 7.62 -15.64 -11.07
C TYR A 37 6.59 -15.70 -9.95
N ASN A 38 5.55 -16.50 -10.12
CA ASN A 38 4.51 -16.71 -9.12
C ASN A 38 4.80 -17.95 -8.27
N GLN A 39 5.19 -17.75 -7.02
CA GLN A 39 5.48 -18.84 -6.09
C GLN A 39 4.26 -19.71 -5.76
N ALA A 40 3.05 -19.16 -5.80
CA ALA A 40 1.80 -19.90 -5.59
C ALA A 40 1.41 -20.82 -6.76
N GLY A 41 2.17 -20.80 -7.86
CA GLY A 41 2.04 -21.76 -8.97
C GLY A 41 1.07 -21.37 -10.09
N ALA A 42 0.14 -20.44 -9.89
CA ALA A 42 -0.80 -20.01 -10.92
C ALA A 42 -0.06 -19.32 -12.10
N LEU A 43 -0.41 -19.69 -13.33
CA LEU A 43 0.17 -19.10 -14.56
C LEU A 43 -0.71 -18.01 -15.17
N ARG A 44 -1.80 -17.66 -14.51
CA ARG A 44 -2.72 -16.59 -14.93
C ARG A 44 -3.16 -15.77 -13.71
N CYS A 45 -3.19 -14.46 -13.86
CA CYS A 45 -3.83 -13.58 -12.90
C CYS A 45 -5.32 -13.44 -13.23
N THR A 46 -6.17 -13.58 -12.21
CA THR A 46 -7.64 -13.45 -12.33
C THR A 46 -8.14 -12.09 -11.85
N LEU A 47 -7.29 -11.30 -11.21
CA LEU A 47 -7.66 -10.01 -10.60
C LEU A 47 -7.38 -8.82 -11.51
N GLN A 48 -6.39 -8.95 -12.38
CA GLN A 48 -5.99 -7.92 -13.33
C GLN A 48 -5.26 -8.53 -14.53
N GLU A 49 -5.21 -7.82 -15.63
CA GLU A 49 -4.40 -8.21 -16.77
C GLU A 49 -2.90 -8.11 -16.45
N ILE A 50 -2.14 -9.15 -16.81
CA ILE A 50 -0.68 -9.18 -16.74
C ILE A 50 -0.13 -9.28 -18.15
N LYS A 51 0.61 -8.26 -18.58
CA LYS A 51 1.16 -8.13 -19.93
C LYS A 51 2.44 -8.94 -20.16
N CYS A 52 3.13 -9.29 -19.07
CA CYS A 52 4.39 -10.01 -19.12
C CYS A 52 4.20 -11.53 -18.98
N LYS A 53 5.29 -12.28 -19.22
CA LYS A 53 5.28 -13.74 -19.07
C LYS A 53 5.19 -14.12 -17.59
N ILE A 54 4.21 -14.97 -17.22
CA ILE A 54 4.09 -15.56 -15.90
C ILE A 54 4.72 -16.95 -15.92
N VAL A 55 5.50 -17.29 -14.89
CA VAL A 55 6.11 -18.61 -14.69
C VAL A 55 5.96 -19.06 -13.24
N ASN A 56 5.97 -20.37 -13.02
CA ASN A 56 5.96 -20.99 -11.69
C ASN A 56 7.28 -21.75 -11.37
N THR A 57 8.29 -21.54 -12.19
CA THR A 57 9.63 -22.14 -12.02
C THR A 57 10.71 -21.06 -12.08
N THR A 58 11.88 -21.36 -11.54
CA THR A 58 13.05 -20.47 -11.53
C THR A 58 14.01 -20.68 -12.70
N ASN A 59 13.67 -21.54 -13.67
CA ASN A 59 14.59 -21.93 -14.76
C ASN A 59 15.06 -20.76 -15.66
N LEU A 60 14.30 -19.66 -15.68
CA LEU A 60 14.65 -18.49 -16.48
C LEU A 60 15.49 -17.45 -15.71
N ILE A 61 15.72 -17.64 -14.42
CA ILE A 61 16.35 -16.63 -13.57
C ILE A 61 17.80 -16.33 -14.01
N ASN A 62 18.60 -17.34 -14.29
CA ASN A 62 20.00 -17.17 -14.70
C ASN A 62 20.16 -16.58 -16.12
N ARG A 63 19.04 -16.38 -16.83
CA ARG A 63 19.03 -15.70 -18.13
C ARG A 63 18.61 -14.24 -18.00
N SER A 64 18.37 -13.77 -16.79
CA SER A 64 17.92 -12.41 -16.50
C SER A 64 19.09 -11.49 -16.22
N ASP A 65 18.94 -10.22 -16.57
CA ASP A 65 19.91 -9.17 -16.29
C ASP A 65 19.67 -8.59 -14.88
N VAL A 66 18.41 -8.62 -14.44
CA VAL A 66 17.94 -8.07 -13.15
C VAL A 66 17.03 -9.07 -12.47
N LEU A 67 17.23 -9.27 -11.17
CA LEU A 67 16.33 -9.98 -10.24
C LEU A 67 15.76 -9.02 -9.22
N ILE A 68 14.44 -9.04 -9.04
CA ILE A 68 13.75 -8.29 -7.99
C ILE A 68 13.04 -9.29 -7.06
N VAL A 69 13.49 -9.35 -5.81
CA VAL A 69 12.87 -10.17 -4.74
C VAL A 69 11.92 -9.28 -3.94
N THR A 70 10.66 -9.69 -3.80
CA THR A 70 9.61 -8.84 -3.22
C THR A 70 9.08 -9.32 -1.87
N SER A 71 9.58 -10.44 -1.36
CA SER A 71 9.13 -10.99 -0.08
C SER A 71 10.19 -11.88 0.58
N PRO A 72 10.13 -12.10 1.91
CA PRO A 72 10.99 -13.02 2.62
C PRO A 72 10.97 -14.46 2.09
N HIS A 73 9.86 -14.88 1.48
CA HIS A 73 9.77 -16.19 0.84
C HIS A 73 10.68 -16.34 -0.40
N GLY A 74 11.06 -15.24 -1.02
CA GLY A 74 11.95 -15.20 -2.18
C GLY A 74 13.43 -15.04 -1.85
N ALA A 75 13.81 -14.93 -0.57
CA ALA A 75 15.19 -14.63 -0.16
C ALA A 75 16.24 -15.60 -0.77
N PHE A 76 15.91 -16.88 -0.90
CA PHE A 76 16.77 -17.90 -1.51
C PHE A 76 17.14 -17.62 -2.98
N LEU A 77 16.38 -16.76 -3.65
CA LEU A 77 16.68 -16.38 -5.04
C LEU A 77 17.87 -15.43 -5.14
N LEU A 78 18.25 -14.77 -4.04
CA LEU A 78 19.42 -13.89 -4.01
C LEU A 78 20.74 -14.66 -4.18
N ASP A 79 20.72 -15.98 -3.95
CA ASP A 79 21.89 -16.85 -4.18
C ASP A 79 22.07 -17.23 -5.66
N LYS A 80 21.10 -16.89 -6.54
CA LYS A 80 21.20 -17.19 -7.97
C LYS A 80 22.20 -16.28 -8.67
N ASP A 81 22.80 -16.80 -9.73
CA ASP A 81 23.75 -16.05 -10.56
C ASP A 81 23.01 -15.11 -11.51
N VAL A 82 22.79 -13.88 -11.04
CA VAL A 82 22.16 -12.79 -11.79
C VAL A 82 22.98 -11.52 -11.56
N PRO A 83 23.33 -10.75 -12.61
CA PRO A 83 24.22 -9.60 -12.50
C PRO A 83 23.75 -8.54 -11.51
N LYS A 84 22.46 -8.17 -11.56
CA LYS A 84 21.89 -7.15 -10.70
C LYS A 84 20.76 -7.72 -9.87
N LYS A 85 20.78 -7.52 -8.56
CA LYS A 85 19.79 -8.05 -7.62
C LYS A 85 19.29 -6.94 -6.71
N PHE A 86 17.98 -6.85 -6.60
CA PHE A 86 17.29 -5.88 -5.74
C PHE A 86 16.32 -6.58 -4.81
N VAL A 87 16.15 -6.01 -3.63
CA VAL A 87 15.03 -6.34 -2.73
C VAL A 87 14.00 -5.22 -2.84
N PHE A 88 12.78 -5.54 -3.22
CA PHE A 88 11.66 -4.60 -3.17
C PHE A 88 10.93 -4.73 -1.84
N LEU A 89 11.09 -3.74 -0.97
CA LEU A 89 10.56 -3.73 0.38
C LEU A 89 9.31 -2.85 0.47
N GLN A 90 8.16 -3.48 0.58
CA GLN A 90 6.89 -2.79 0.73
C GLN A 90 6.53 -2.48 2.19
N MET A 91 6.98 -3.32 3.12
CA MET A 91 6.72 -3.17 4.55
C MET A 91 7.83 -3.81 5.37
N LEU A 92 7.86 -3.50 6.66
CA LEU A 92 8.75 -4.16 7.60
C LEU A 92 8.11 -5.48 8.05
N GLU A 93 8.32 -6.52 7.27
CA GLU A 93 7.64 -7.82 7.38
C GLU A 93 7.74 -8.46 8.78
N HIS A 94 8.83 -8.21 9.52
CA HIS A 94 9.01 -8.71 10.88
C HIS A 94 7.98 -8.17 11.88
N LEU A 95 7.40 -6.98 11.62
CA LEU A 95 6.35 -6.38 12.46
C LEU A 95 4.98 -7.01 12.20
N PHE A 96 4.78 -7.60 11.02
CA PHE A 96 3.50 -8.16 10.60
C PHE A 96 3.32 -9.64 10.94
N ASN A 97 4.42 -10.37 11.15
CA ASN A 97 4.40 -11.78 11.51
C ASN A 97 5.42 -12.10 12.60
N PRO A 98 5.36 -11.46 13.77
CA PRO A 98 6.38 -11.60 14.81
C PRO A 98 6.45 -12.99 15.42
N THR A 99 5.37 -13.78 15.34
CA THR A 99 5.27 -15.13 15.90
C THR A 99 5.73 -16.24 14.95
N ASN A 100 5.87 -15.95 13.64
CA ASN A 100 6.41 -16.90 12.68
C ASN A 100 7.94 -16.74 12.59
N ALA A 101 8.69 -17.52 13.40
CA ALA A 101 10.14 -17.40 13.52
C ALA A 101 10.86 -17.54 12.16
N LYS A 102 10.43 -18.46 11.30
CA LYS A 102 11.06 -18.63 9.97
C LYS A 102 10.85 -17.40 9.09
N PHE A 103 9.64 -16.88 9.06
CA PHE A 103 9.32 -15.68 8.27
C PHE A 103 10.04 -14.46 8.82
N PHE A 104 10.05 -14.30 10.14
CA PHE A 104 10.77 -13.24 10.83
C PHE A 104 12.27 -13.26 10.50
N ASN A 105 12.93 -14.42 10.65
CA ASN A 105 14.36 -14.55 10.37
C ASN A 105 14.71 -14.28 8.90
N ASN A 106 13.87 -14.74 7.96
CA ASN A 106 14.04 -14.45 6.54
C ASN A 106 13.88 -12.95 6.24
N ALA A 107 12.95 -12.26 6.90
CA ALA A 107 12.81 -10.82 6.75
C ALA A 107 14.07 -10.07 7.25
N ILE A 108 14.57 -10.45 8.42
CA ILE A 108 15.81 -9.87 8.96
C ILE A 108 17.01 -10.14 8.04
N ALA A 109 17.11 -11.35 7.47
CA ALA A 109 18.15 -11.69 6.50
C ALA A 109 18.09 -10.78 5.26
N LEU A 110 16.89 -10.50 4.73
CA LEU A 110 16.73 -9.56 3.61
C LEU A 110 17.18 -8.14 3.98
N TYR A 111 16.91 -7.67 5.21
CA TYR A 111 17.33 -6.33 5.63
C TYR A 111 18.85 -6.20 5.75
N LYS A 112 19.53 -7.29 6.08
CA LYS A 112 20.99 -7.36 6.25
C LYS A 112 21.74 -7.74 4.97
N THR A 113 21.04 -8.07 3.87
CA THR A 113 21.71 -8.37 2.60
C THR A 113 22.53 -7.18 2.10
N HIS A 114 23.58 -7.43 1.34
CA HIS A 114 24.38 -6.40 0.66
C HIS A 114 23.70 -5.87 -0.62
N HIS A 115 22.67 -6.54 -1.13
CA HIS A 115 21.97 -6.11 -2.34
C HIS A 115 21.15 -4.84 -2.09
N PRO A 116 21.07 -3.90 -3.04
CA PRO A 116 20.26 -2.70 -2.94
C PRO A 116 18.80 -3.01 -2.58
N ILE A 117 18.19 -2.16 -1.74
CA ILE A 117 16.77 -2.21 -1.42
C ILE A 117 16.04 -1.06 -2.12
N ILE A 118 14.92 -1.36 -2.77
CA ILE A 118 13.96 -0.36 -3.24
C ILE A 118 12.81 -0.38 -2.23
N SER A 119 12.59 0.74 -1.54
CA SER A 119 11.56 0.86 -0.49
C SER A 119 10.48 1.85 -0.87
N ILE A 120 9.23 1.51 -0.56
CA ILE A 120 8.09 2.39 -0.82
C ILE A 120 7.89 3.49 0.23
N SER A 121 8.65 3.47 1.32
CA SER A 121 8.43 4.37 2.46
C SER A 121 9.74 4.89 3.05
N GLN A 122 9.78 6.16 3.37
CA GLN A 122 10.88 6.77 4.12
C GLN A 122 10.99 6.20 5.55
N TRP A 123 9.87 5.80 6.14
CA TRP A 123 9.87 5.12 7.43
C TRP A 123 10.64 3.80 7.37
N ASN A 124 10.39 2.95 6.37
CA ASN A 124 11.16 1.73 6.17
C ASN A 124 12.66 2.02 6.08
N ILE A 125 13.04 3.09 5.34
CA ILE A 125 14.44 3.48 5.16
C ILE A 125 15.06 3.86 6.50
N ARG A 126 14.41 4.71 7.29
CA ARG A 126 14.89 5.10 8.62
C ARG A 126 15.07 3.89 9.53
N VAL A 127 14.11 2.98 9.56
CA VAL A 127 14.21 1.76 10.38
C VAL A 127 15.38 0.89 9.94
N LEU A 128 15.57 0.68 8.62
CA LEU A 128 16.69 -0.09 8.09
C LEU A 128 18.04 0.54 8.46
N GLN A 129 18.16 1.86 8.35
CA GLN A 129 19.40 2.58 8.69
C GLN A 129 19.68 2.59 10.18
N HIS A 130 18.68 2.90 11.02
CA HIS A 130 18.90 3.10 12.45
C HIS A 130 18.82 1.83 13.29
N GLN A 131 17.88 0.93 13.01
CA GLN A 131 17.70 -0.29 13.81
C GLN A 131 18.50 -1.49 13.26
N PHE A 132 18.67 -1.55 11.93
CA PHE A 132 19.42 -2.64 11.29
C PHE A 132 20.82 -2.23 10.85
N HIS A 133 21.24 -0.98 11.10
CA HIS A 133 22.54 -0.41 10.76
C HIS A 133 22.97 -0.69 9.31
N ARG A 134 21.97 -0.62 8.40
CA ARG A 134 22.20 -0.93 7.01
C ARG A 134 23.06 0.13 6.32
N THR A 135 24.14 -0.32 5.66
CA THR A 135 25.06 0.54 4.88
C THR A 135 24.90 0.38 3.36
N ALA A 136 24.36 -0.76 2.90
CA ALA A 136 24.10 -0.96 1.47
C ALA A 136 22.98 -0.03 0.95
N PRO A 137 22.99 0.34 -0.34
CA PRO A 137 22.07 1.33 -0.90
C PRO A 137 20.60 1.03 -0.62
N ILE A 138 19.83 2.08 -0.35
CA ILE A 138 18.38 2.04 -0.23
C ILE A 138 17.80 3.17 -1.08
N TYR A 139 16.94 2.82 -2.04
CA TYR A 139 16.27 3.76 -2.92
C TYR A 139 14.82 3.93 -2.49
N TYR A 140 14.38 5.18 -2.43
CA TYR A 140 12.97 5.49 -2.19
C TYR A 140 12.20 5.53 -3.51
N VAL A 141 11.14 4.72 -3.60
CA VAL A 141 10.20 4.72 -4.73
C VAL A 141 8.79 4.49 -4.19
N GLY A 142 7.95 5.49 -4.29
CA GLY A 142 6.57 5.39 -3.79
C GLY A 142 5.66 4.52 -4.66
N ASN A 143 4.49 4.17 -4.13
CA ASN A 143 3.40 3.64 -4.92
C ASN A 143 2.75 4.75 -5.73
N GLY A 144 2.44 4.49 -6.99
CA GLY A 144 1.73 5.42 -7.85
C GLY A 144 0.22 5.26 -7.79
N ILE A 145 -0.47 6.25 -8.35
CA ILE A 145 -1.91 6.19 -8.61
C ILE A 145 -2.13 6.10 -10.11
N ASN A 146 -3.06 5.23 -10.53
CA ASN A 146 -3.55 5.20 -11.89
C ASN A 146 -4.76 6.14 -12.00
N LEU A 147 -4.57 7.30 -12.63
CA LEU A 147 -5.63 8.30 -12.78
C LEU A 147 -6.71 7.88 -13.78
N ASN A 148 -6.47 6.86 -14.61
CA ASN A 148 -7.52 6.27 -15.44
C ASN A 148 -8.48 5.42 -14.60
N ASP A 149 -7.96 4.72 -13.60
CA ASP A 149 -8.76 3.93 -12.66
C ASP A 149 -9.43 4.80 -11.61
N PHE A 150 -8.71 5.82 -11.12
CA PHE A 150 -9.19 6.76 -10.10
C PHE A 150 -9.10 8.21 -10.63
N PRO A 151 -10.00 8.63 -11.52
CA PRO A 151 -9.98 10.00 -12.06
C PRO A 151 -10.23 11.03 -10.96
N ILE A 152 -9.60 12.20 -11.10
CA ILE A 152 -9.78 13.30 -10.15
C ILE A 152 -11.25 13.78 -10.18
N SER A 153 -11.81 14.03 -8.99
CA SER A 153 -13.15 14.57 -8.82
C SER A 153 -13.15 15.73 -7.82
N TYR A 154 -13.95 16.74 -8.13
CA TYR A 154 -14.19 17.92 -7.29
C TYR A 154 -15.64 17.99 -6.81
N LYS A 155 -16.36 16.87 -6.80
CA LYS A 155 -17.73 16.80 -6.35
C LYS A 155 -17.86 17.25 -4.90
N ALA A 156 -18.89 18.05 -4.62
CA ALA A 156 -19.19 18.52 -3.28
C ALA A 156 -19.48 17.36 -2.32
N LYS A 157 -19.10 17.50 -1.07
CA LYS A 157 -19.30 16.52 0.00
C LYS A 157 -20.51 16.89 0.86
N ASP A 158 -21.18 15.88 1.41
CA ASP A 158 -22.30 16.05 2.32
C ASP A 158 -21.89 16.35 3.78
N TYR A 159 -20.60 16.19 4.09
CA TYR A 159 -20.00 16.31 5.43
C TYR A 159 -20.61 15.38 6.48
N LYS A 160 -21.28 14.29 6.05
CA LYS A 160 -21.91 13.30 6.92
C LYS A 160 -21.41 11.88 6.71
N THR A 161 -20.92 11.58 5.51
CA THR A 161 -20.51 10.23 5.13
C THR A 161 -19.06 9.97 5.49
N ILE A 162 -18.83 8.96 6.31
CA ILE A 162 -17.52 8.50 6.78
C ILE A 162 -17.29 7.09 6.27
N LEU A 163 -16.16 6.91 5.59
CA LEU A 163 -15.75 5.62 5.04
C LEU A 163 -14.68 4.98 5.92
N LEU A 164 -14.83 3.71 6.22
CA LEU A 164 -13.85 2.90 6.94
C LEU A 164 -13.25 1.85 6.01
N GLU A 165 -11.94 1.78 5.94
CA GLU A 165 -11.27 0.57 5.48
C GLU A 165 -11.29 -0.45 6.61
N SER A 166 -12.04 -1.55 6.44
CA SER A 166 -12.09 -2.64 7.41
C SER A 166 -10.97 -3.63 7.09
N PRO A 167 -9.95 -3.74 7.93
CA PRO A 167 -8.84 -4.65 7.69
C PRO A 167 -9.21 -6.10 7.99
N GLU A 168 -8.40 -7.01 7.45
CA GLU A 168 -8.49 -8.42 7.84
C GLU A 168 -8.12 -8.61 9.32
N PRO A 169 -8.93 -9.35 10.10
CA PRO A 169 -8.70 -9.56 11.53
C PRO A 169 -7.49 -10.43 11.87
N THR A 170 -6.68 -10.83 10.89
CA THR A 170 -5.63 -11.87 11.05
C THR A 170 -4.23 -11.34 11.30
N ASN A 171 -3.99 -10.02 11.29
CA ASN A 171 -2.65 -9.47 11.46
C ASN A 171 -2.52 -8.66 12.76
N TYR A 172 -1.50 -8.96 13.56
CA TYR A 172 -1.13 -8.26 14.81
C TYR A 172 -1.07 -6.73 14.69
N THR A 173 -0.87 -6.23 13.47
CA THR A 173 -0.76 -4.80 13.18
C THR A 173 -2.10 -4.14 12.87
N LYS A 174 -3.11 -4.95 12.57
CA LYS A 174 -4.41 -4.50 12.10
C LYS A 174 -5.52 -4.77 13.11
N ASP A 175 -5.25 -4.51 14.37
CA ASP A 175 -6.27 -4.51 15.44
C ASP A 175 -7.20 -3.28 15.31
N THR A 176 -7.41 -2.87 14.07
CA THR A 176 -8.14 -1.67 13.65
C THR A 176 -9.61 -1.78 13.96
N GLU A 177 -10.17 -3.00 13.99
CA GLU A 177 -11.55 -3.20 14.39
C GLU A 177 -11.82 -2.59 15.76
N LYS A 178 -10.88 -2.69 16.72
CA LYS A 178 -11.10 -2.17 18.06
C LYS A 178 -11.19 -0.64 18.11
N ILE A 179 -10.34 0.08 17.37
CA ILE A 179 -10.29 1.54 17.47
C ILE A 179 -11.27 2.18 16.48
N ALA A 180 -11.17 1.86 15.19
CA ALA A 180 -12.01 2.47 14.17
C ALA A 180 -13.49 2.13 14.35
N ILE A 181 -13.82 0.89 14.71
CA ILE A 181 -15.21 0.47 14.95
C ILE A 181 -15.79 1.16 16.20
N GLN A 182 -15.02 1.33 17.29
CA GLN A 182 -15.51 2.05 18.46
C GLN A 182 -15.81 3.52 18.12
N VAL A 183 -14.90 4.19 17.40
CA VAL A 183 -15.16 5.56 16.93
C VAL A 183 -16.36 5.62 16.00
N ALA A 184 -16.51 4.67 15.08
CA ALA A 184 -17.65 4.61 14.17
C ALA A 184 -18.98 4.41 14.89
N LYS A 185 -19.03 3.62 15.98
CA LYS A 185 -20.25 3.49 16.83
C LYS A 185 -20.67 4.84 17.41
N ILE A 186 -19.73 5.58 18.01
CA ILE A 186 -19.99 6.90 18.57
C ILE A 186 -20.48 7.90 17.50
N LEU A 187 -19.84 7.86 16.32
CA LEU A 187 -20.22 8.74 15.22
C LEU A 187 -21.61 8.39 14.67
N LYS A 188 -21.96 7.11 14.59
CA LYS A 188 -23.28 6.67 14.16
C LYS A 188 -24.39 7.14 15.12
N GLU A 189 -24.17 7.05 16.42
CA GLU A 189 -25.09 7.59 17.45
C GLU A 189 -25.29 9.11 17.33
N ARG A 190 -24.33 9.82 16.73
CA ARG A 190 -24.40 11.25 16.42
C ARG A 190 -25.00 11.56 15.05
N GLY A 191 -25.53 10.56 14.33
CA GLY A 191 -26.23 10.73 13.07
C GLY A 191 -25.33 10.80 11.83
N TYR A 192 -24.04 10.39 11.93
CA TYR A 192 -23.18 10.24 10.76
C TYR A 192 -23.47 8.92 10.03
N ILE A 193 -23.31 8.93 8.71
CA ILE A 193 -23.47 7.77 7.84
C ILE A 193 -22.12 7.01 7.81
N ILE A 194 -22.14 5.76 8.21
CA ILE A 194 -20.96 4.93 8.30
C ILE A 194 -20.95 3.93 7.15
N LYS A 195 -20.05 4.12 6.20
CA LYS A 195 -19.80 3.16 5.11
C LYS A 195 -18.50 2.42 5.33
N GLY A 196 -18.39 1.23 4.75
CA GLY A 196 -17.19 0.43 4.88
C GLY A 196 -16.92 -0.44 3.68
N PHE A 197 -15.66 -0.84 3.54
CA PHE A 197 -15.24 -1.85 2.58
C PHE A 197 -14.11 -2.71 3.17
N GLY A 198 -13.98 -3.93 2.66
CA GLY A 198 -12.93 -4.83 3.13
C GLY A 198 -12.90 -6.15 2.39
N LEU A 199 -11.95 -7.01 2.76
CA LEU A 199 -11.79 -8.36 2.20
C LEU A 199 -12.58 -9.42 2.94
N LYS A 200 -13.08 -9.10 4.14
CA LYS A 200 -13.95 -9.94 4.98
C LYS A 200 -15.08 -9.11 5.55
N GLU A 201 -16.19 -9.74 5.81
CA GLU A 201 -17.30 -9.08 6.48
C GLU A 201 -16.94 -8.73 7.93
N PRO A 202 -17.26 -7.52 8.39
CA PRO A 202 -17.08 -7.14 9.77
C PRO A 202 -18.06 -7.91 10.67
N LYS A 203 -17.65 -8.17 11.90
CA LYS A 203 -18.53 -8.78 12.92
C LYS A 203 -19.60 -7.80 13.40
N ASP A 204 -19.26 -6.51 13.42
CA ASP A 204 -20.11 -5.44 13.89
C ASP A 204 -21.06 -4.95 12.78
N LYS A 205 -22.36 -4.87 13.09
CA LYS A 205 -23.40 -4.37 12.17
C LYS A 205 -23.59 -2.85 12.27
N ILE A 206 -22.50 -2.10 12.30
CA ILE A 206 -22.56 -0.63 12.44
C ILE A 206 -22.70 0.11 11.11
N PHE A 207 -22.36 -0.55 10.01
CA PHE A 207 -22.32 0.07 8.69
C PHE A 207 -23.73 0.28 8.13
N ASP A 208 -23.97 1.46 7.57
CA ASP A 208 -25.14 1.73 6.74
C ASP A 208 -24.99 1.08 5.37
N GLU A 209 -23.75 0.97 4.90
CA GLU A 209 -23.37 0.20 3.72
C GLU A 209 -22.00 -0.43 3.95
N PHE A 210 -21.87 -1.73 3.74
CA PHE A 210 -20.58 -2.41 3.72
C PHE A 210 -20.41 -3.18 2.41
N VAL A 211 -19.27 -3.00 1.73
CA VAL A 211 -19.00 -3.67 0.47
C VAL A 211 -17.81 -4.63 0.63
N LEU A 212 -18.10 -5.91 0.47
CA LEU A 212 -17.11 -6.97 0.49
C LEU A 212 -16.40 -7.03 -0.87
N LYS A 213 -15.07 -6.93 -0.87
CA LYS A 213 -14.22 -7.01 -2.07
C LYS A 213 -14.74 -6.13 -3.22
N PRO A 214 -14.87 -4.81 -3.01
CA PRO A 214 -15.42 -3.92 -4.02
C PRO A 214 -14.61 -3.94 -5.32
N ASP A 215 -15.31 -3.85 -6.43
CA ASP A 215 -14.70 -3.57 -7.72
C ASP A 215 -14.27 -2.09 -7.84
N LEU A 216 -13.58 -1.77 -8.91
CA LEU A 216 -13.07 -0.42 -9.16
C LEU A 216 -14.18 0.64 -9.23
N LYS A 217 -15.30 0.33 -9.88
CA LYS A 217 -16.44 1.23 -9.99
C LYS A 217 -17.04 1.54 -8.63
N THR A 218 -17.23 0.52 -7.81
CA THR A 218 -17.75 0.64 -6.44
C THR A 218 -16.78 1.41 -5.54
N MET A 219 -15.46 1.16 -5.64
CA MET A 219 -14.46 1.92 -4.90
C MET A 219 -14.49 3.40 -5.24
N ASN A 220 -14.56 3.75 -6.55
CA ASN A 220 -14.69 5.14 -6.98
C ASN A 220 -15.92 5.81 -6.38
N ARG A 221 -17.09 5.12 -6.37
CA ARG A 221 -18.31 5.62 -5.78
C ARG A 221 -18.16 5.84 -4.27
N LEU A 222 -17.66 4.86 -3.53
CA LEU A 222 -17.46 4.97 -2.07
C LEU A 222 -16.54 6.14 -1.71
N TYR A 223 -15.43 6.31 -2.42
CA TYR A 223 -14.54 7.45 -2.21
C TYR A 223 -15.19 8.78 -2.59
N GLU A 224 -16.01 8.81 -3.64
CA GLU A 224 -16.69 10.04 -4.07
C GLU A 224 -17.77 10.48 -3.07
N GLU A 225 -18.48 9.55 -2.47
CA GLU A 225 -19.52 9.83 -1.47
C GLU A 225 -18.94 10.21 -0.11
N ALA A 226 -17.78 9.71 0.25
CA ALA A 226 -17.18 9.94 1.56
C ALA A 226 -16.61 11.35 1.72
N THR A 227 -16.76 11.92 2.92
CA THR A 227 -16.09 13.14 3.37
C THR A 227 -14.75 12.82 4.00
N LEU A 228 -14.71 11.77 4.81
CA LEU A 228 -13.52 11.28 5.49
C LEU A 228 -13.29 9.80 5.18
N LEU A 229 -12.02 9.41 5.11
CA LEU A 229 -11.59 8.02 5.18
C LEU A 229 -10.91 7.79 6.53
N ILE A 230 -11.45 6.92 7.37
CA ILE A 230 -10.80 6.50 8.61
C ILE A 230 -9.98 5.24 8.35
N LYS A 231 -8.69 5.32 8.70
CA LYS A 231 -7.77 4.20 8.67
C LYS A 231 -7.00 4.11 9.98
N ALA A 232 -7.22 3.03 10.73
CA ALA A 232 -6.49 2.77 11.95
C ALA A 232 -5.59 1.54 11.78
N THR A 233 -4.28 1.70 11.83
CA THR A 233 -3.28 0.63 11.73
C THR A 233 -2.12 0.94 12.65
N LYS A 234 -1.54 -0.08 13.33
CA LYS A 234 -0.35 0.16 14.16
C LYS A 234 0.84 0.57 13.31
N TYR A 235 1.03 -0.10 12.19
CA TYR A 235 2.13 0.12 11.27
C TYR A 235 1.61 0.15 9.84
N ASP A 236 2.06 1.10 9.06
CA ASP A 236 1.74 1.20 7.63
C ASP A 236 2.90 1.87 6.88
N ALA A 237 3.41 1.23 5.86
CA ALA A 237 4.51 1.82 5.10
C ALA A 237 4.01 2.89 4.12
N ARG A 238 3.15 2.50 3.18
CA ARG A 238 2.51 3.40 2.21
C ARG A 238 1.24 2.78 1.67
N SER A 239 0.13 3.14 2.26
CA SER A 239 -1.18 2.63 1.88
C SER A 239 -1.67 3.21 0.55
N THR A 240 -2.25 2.36 -0.31
CA THR A 240 -2.85 2.83 -1.57
C THR A 240 -4.23 3.45 -1.37
N ALA A 241 -5.05 2.93 -0.46
CA ALA A 241 -6.41 3.41 -0.24
C ALA A 241 -6.52 4.91 0.08
N PRO A 242 -5.68 5.52 0.94
CA PRO A 242 -5.68 6.96 1.14
C PRO A 242 -5.31 7.77 -0.10
N LEU A 243 -4.40 7.25 -0.94
CA LEU A 243 -4.01 7.91 -2.18
C LEU A 243 -5.13 7.82 -3.23
N GLU A 244 -5.76 6.65 -3.35
CA GLU A 244 -6.93 6.44 -4.20
C GLU A 244 -8.09 7.35 -3.77
N ALA A 245 -8.41 7.38 -2.48
CA ALA A 245 -9.42 8.29 -1.92
C ALA A 245 -9.09 9.76 -2.19
N GLY A 246 -7.81 10.13 -2.09
CA GLY A 246 -7.32 11.49 -2.35
C GLY A 246 -7.72 12.02 -3.73
N THR A 247 -7.89 11.18 -4.74
CA THR A 247 -8.38 11.59 -6.07
C THR A 247 -9.82 12.11 -6.03
N LYS A 248 -10.62 11.67 -5.08
CA LYS A 248 -12.03 12.05 -4.91
C LYS A 248 -12.24 13.09 -3.79
N GLY A 249 -11.20 13.34 -3.00
CA GLY A 249 -11.17 14.38 -1.97
C GLY A 249 -11.54 14.00 -0.54
N PRO A 250 -11.90 12.75 -0.18
CA PRO A 250 -11.93 12.39 1.22
C PRO A 250 -10.57 12.64 1.87
N VAL A 251 -10.58 13.32 3.01
CA VAL A 251 -9.37 13.47 3.81
C VAL A 251 -9.21 12.24 4.69
N THR A 252 -8.02 11.67 4.71
CA THR A 252 -7.76 10.50 5.54
C THR A 252 -7.42 10.90 6.97
N ILE A 253 -8.08 10.28 7.94
CA ILE A 253 -7.69 10.34 9.35
C ILE A 253 -7.04 9.00 9.70
N ARG A 254 -5.77 9.06 10.14
CA ARG A 254 -4.98 7.88 10.43
C ARG A 254 -4.65 7.81 11.92
N ALA A 255 -5.17 6.77 12.59
CA ALA A 255 -4.66 6.38 13.90
C ALA A 255 -3.53 5.37 13.68
N ILE A 256 -2.30 5.77 13.96
CA ILE A 256 -1.10 5.00 13.64
C ILE A 256 -0.05 5.15 14.74
N THR A 257 0.70 4.07 15.00
CA THR A 257 1.87 4.14 15.88
C THR A 257 3.07 4.65 15.10
N GLU A 258 3.40 3.99 13.98
CA GLU A 258 4.52 4.36 13.11
C GLU A 258 4.20 4.07 11.65
N GLY A 259 4.79 4.83 10.74
CA GLY A 259 4.76 4.60 9.30
C GLY A 259 4.41 5.82 8.48
N ASP A 260 4.12 5.57 7.24
CA ASP A 260 3.64 6.40 6.14
C ASP A 260 3.88 7.91 6.30
N ASP A 261 4.95 8.39 5.67
CA ASP A 261 5.34 9.80 5.71
C ASP A 261 4.79 10.62 4.53
N ASP A 262 4.24 9.97 3.51
CA ASP A 262 3.69 10.63 2.32
C ASP A 262 2.36 11.31 2.62
N LEU A 263 1.61 10.72 3.55
CA LEU A 263 0.47 11.36 4.16
C LEU A 263 0.93 12.08 5.42
N ASN A 264 0.98 13.37 5.36
CA ASN A 264 1.49 14.24 6.41
C ASN A 264 0.42 15.23 6.91
N GLU A 265 0.79 16.10 7.81
CA GLU A 265 -0.11 17.07 8.44
C GLU A 265 -0.72 18.10 7.47
N THR A 266 -0.23 18.19 6.23
CA THR A 266 -0.80 19.10 5.23
C THR A 266 -1.91 18.48 4.39
N ASN A 267 -1.95 17.14 4.27
CA ASN A 267 -2.86 16.43 3.38
C ASN A 267 -3.69 15.34 4.07
N SER A 268 -3.46 15.09 5.36
CA SER A 268 -4.18 14.11 6.18
C SER A 268 -4.16 14.51 7.65
N PHE A 269 -4.91 13.79 8.50
CA PHE A 269 -4.75 13.88 9.95
C PHE A 269 -4.05 12.62 10.44
N LYS A 270 -2.87 12.78 11.06
CA LYS A 270 -2.13 11.69 11.69
C LYS A 270 -2.24 11.83 13.20
N VAL A 271 -2.76 10.80 13.86
CA VAL A 271 -2.95 10.79 15.31
C VAL A 271 -2.42 9.50 15.92
N GLY A 272 -2.15 9.54 17.22
CA GLY A 272 -1.73 8.35 17.95
C GLY A 272 -2.81 7.26 17.94
N TYR A 273 -2.38 6.01 18.03
CA TYR A 273 -3.22 4.84 17.95
C TYR A 273 -4.09 4.67 19.22
N SER A 274 -5.17 5.44 19.33
CA SER A 274 -6.18 5.36 20.40
C SER A 274 -7.56 5.82 19.93
N VAL A 275 -8.61 5.37 20.61
CA VAL A 275 -10.00 5.73 20.32
C VAL A 275 -10.20 7.24 20.49
N ASP A 276 -9.78 7.81 21.62
CA ASP A 276 -9.98 9.23 21.93
C ASP A 276 -9.31 10.14 20.89
N LYS A 277 -8.04 9.89 20.58
CA LYS A 277 -7.30 10.70 19.60
C LYS A 277 -7.91 10.59 18.20
N LEU A 278 -8.39 9.40 17.81
CA LEU A 278 -9.04 9.21 16.52
C LEU A 278 -10.39 9.93 16.48
N TYR A 279 -11.16 9.82 17.57
CA TYR A 279 -12.46 10.50 17.71
C TYR A 279 -12.28 12.02 17.67
N ASP A 280 -11.40 12.59 18.49
CA ASP A 280 -11.14 14.03 18.57
C ASP A 280 -10.72 14.60 17.21
N ALA A 281 -9.82 13.93 16.51
CA ALA A 281 -9.40 14.35 15.17
C ALA A 281 -10.54 14.27 14.15
N THR A 282 -11.40 13.26 14.27
CA THR A 282 -12.57 13.12 13.39
C THR A 282 -13.56 14.26 13.62
N MET A 283 -13.87 14.57 14.87
CA MET A 283 -14.77 15.66 15.23
C MET A 283 -14.20 17.02 14.86
N PHE A 284 -12.90 17.24 15.08
CA PHE A 284 -12.21 18.46 14.65
C PHE A 284 -12.33 18.64 13.12
N ALA A 285 -12.03 17.58 12.36
CA ALA A 285 -12.12 17.62 10.92
C ALA A 285 -13.54 17.95 10.42
N LEU A 286 -14.57 17.30 10.97
CA LEU A 286 -15.96 17.49 10.58
C LEU A 286 -16.50 18.88 10.97
N SER A 287 -16.00 19.46 12.06
CA SER A 287 -16.39 20.83 12.49
C SER A 287 -15.63 21.94 11.75
N ASN A 288 -14.57 21.61 10.99
CA ASN A 288 -13.71 22.59 10.32
C ASN A 288 -13.64 22.35 8.81
N GLN A 289 -14.70 22.73 8.09
CA GLN A 289 -14.82 22.53 6.65
C GLN A 289 -13.69 23.20 5.85
N ASN A 290 -13.20 24.36 6.29
CA ASN A 290 -12.12 25.05 5.61
C ASN A 290 -10.81 24.24 5.65
N GLU A 291 -10.49 23.66 6.80
CA GLU A 291 -9.31 22.80 6.94
C GLU A 291 -9.47 21.50 6.15
N LEU A 292 -10.65 20.89 6.14
CA LEU A 292 -10.95 19.74 5.29
C LEU A 292 -10.73 20.04 3.81
N ASN A 293 -11.30 21.13 3.31
CA ASN A 293 -11.17 21.53 1.91
C ASN A 293 -9.72 21.81 1.53
N LYS A 294 -8.96 22.47 2.41
CA LYS A 294 -7.53 22.72 2.22
C LYS A 294 -6.76 21.39 2.06
N ARG A 295 -6.95 20.45 2.98
CA ARG A 295 -6.29 19.13 2.94
C ARG A 295 -6.75 18.31 1.74
N ALA A 296 -8.04 18.34 1.40
CA ALA A 296 -8.58 17.68 0.22
C ALA A 296 -7.93 18.18 -1.07
N ASN A 297 -7.69 19.48 -1.20
CA ASN A 297 -6.98 20.04 -2.34
C ASN A 297 -5.50 19.65 -2.35
N THR A 298 -4.87 19.66 -1.19
CA THR A 298 -3.45 19.27 -1.06
C THR A 298 -3.25 17.80 -1.45
N ILE A 299 -4.10 16.87 -1.00
CA ILE A 299 -3.97 15.47 -1.37
C ILE A 299 -4.27 15.26 -2.87
N ARG A 300 -5.23 15.96 -3.45
CA ARG A 300 -5.48 15.90 -4.90
C ARG A 300 -4.26 16.33 -5.71
N SER A 301 -3.65 17.46 -5.34
CA SER A 301 -2.43 17.94 -6.00
C SER A 301 -1.28 16.94 -5.84
N TYR A 302 -1.15 16.33 -4.67
CA TYR A 302 -0.14 15.31 -4.41
C TYR A 302 -0.29 14.10 -5.34
N VAL A 303 -1.51 13.53 -5.44
CA VAL A 303 -1.74 12.32 -6.24
C VAL A 303 -1.65 12.56 -7.74
N GLN A 304 -1.92 13.79 -8.21
CA GLN A 304 -1.74 14.17 -9.62
C GLN A 304 -0.28 14.09 -10.08
N ILE A 305 0.66 14.38 -9.18
CA ILE A 305 2.10 14.34 -9.47
C ILE A 305 2.64 12.90 -9.29
N HIS A 306 2.19 12.21 -8.23
CA HIS A 306 2.73 10.92 -7.84
C HIS A 306 1.98 9.76 -8.51
N THR A 307 1.89 9.80 -9.84
CA THR A 307 1.30 8.75 -10.67
C THR A 307 2.24 7.53 -10.79
N TRP A 308 1.71 6.43 -11.32
CA TRP A 308 2.55 5.29 -11.66
C TRP A 308 3.61 5.62 -12.70
N ASP A 309 3.33 6.50 -13.66
CA ASP A 309 4.30 6.89 -14.68
C ASP A 309 5.49 7.64 -14.06
N TYR A 310 5.24 8.50 -13.08
CA TYR A 310 6.30 9.16 -12.32
C TYR A 310 7.20 8.14 -11.61
N TRP A 311 6.62 7.19 -10.88
CA TRP A 311 7.39 6.25 -10.09
C TRP A 311 8.08 5.18 -10.92
N ILE A 312 7.44 4.67 -12.01
CA ILE A 312 8.05 3.63 -12.83
C ILE A 312 9.27 4.13 -13.60
N ASN A 313 9.28 5.39 -14.02
CA ASN A 313 10.46 6.01 -14.62
C ASN A 313 11.61 6.06 -13.63
N LYS A 314 11.37 6.41 -12.37
CA LYS A 314 12.38 6.39 -11.32
C LYS A 314 12.89 4.98 -11.02
N ILE A 315 12.01 3.98 -11.00
CA ILE A 315 12.42 2.56 -10.89
C ILE A 315 13.33 2.18 -12.06
N ASN A 316 12.92 2.54 -13.28
CA ASN A 316 13.70 2.25 -14.48
C ASN A 316 15.10 2.86 -14.43
N GLU A 317 15.22 4.11 -13.98
CA GLU A 317 16.50 4.78 -13.77
C GLU A 317 17.40 4.00 -12.80
N ILE A 318 16.84 3.59 -11.63
CA ILE A 318 17.57 2.78 -10.63
C ILE A 318 18.06 1.47 -11.24
N LEU A 319 17.21 0.74 -11.94
CA LEU A 319 17.56 -0.54 -12.54
C LEU A 319 18.61 -0.40 -13.66
N CYS A 320 18.66 0.74 -14.35
CA CYS A 320 19.63 1.02 -15.41
C CYS A 320 20.98 1.53 -14.89
N GLN A 321 21.00 2.31 -13.82
CA GLN A 321 22.22 2.97 -13.32
C GLN A 321 23.10 2.05 -12.47
N GLU A 322 22.50 1.13 -11.71
CA GLU A 322 23.24 0.17 -10.89
C GLU A 322 23.93 -0.89 -11.75
N SER A 323 25.23 -0.75 -11.93
CA SER A 323 26.10 -1.71 -12.66
C SER A 323 27.37 -2.02 -11.90
#